data_6e99d7ae0644f991068a09e5854da0fe
#
_entry.id   6e99d7ae0644f991068a09e5854da0fe
#
_cell.length_a   1.000
_cell.length_b   1.000
_cell.length_c   1.000
_cell.angle_alpha   90.00
_cell.angle_beta   90.00
_cell.angle_gamma   90.00
#
_symmetry.space_group_name_H-M   'P 1'
#
loop_
_entity.id
_entity.type
_entity.pdbx_description
1 polymer ?
#
loop_
_entity_poly.entity_id
_entity_poly.type
_entity_poly.pdbx_seq_one_letter_code
_entity_poly.pdbx_strand_id
1 'polypeptide(L)'
;VFALDYPLSGLNFTCSSDTKNSFVTTFDAKDGAATGACKVGDKITFFIKGEKDKQINLGTLDLNKIAKVSTSQLPRLTILDIASGISGTPAKSLDASDSTVKVAMRLAKILQALALQNGGIADPTDIQALYITDQMRVDLERISQSIPQDAFVNTADADFELLIKPWLNISNITNEQAFSTVSMLMNISNAGVYQPEFSLF
;
A
#
# COMPACT_ATOMS: atom_id res chain seq x y z
N VAL A 1 -10.64 -3.88 13.45
CA VAL A 1 -10.77 -3.16 12.17
C VAL A 1 -9.59 -2.21 12.02
N PHE A 2 -9.05 -2.11 10.85
CA PHE A 2 -8.02 -1.14 10.45
C PHE A 2 -8.45 -0.43 9.17
N ALA A 3 -7.90 0.73 8.89
CA ALA A 3 -8.13 1.49 7.67
C ALA A 3 -6.81 1.78 6.95
N LEU A 4 -6.85 1.89 5.63
CA LEU A 4 -5.72 2.31 4.80
C LEU A 4 -5.86 3.80 4.47
N ASP A 5 -4.79 4.56 4.64
CA ASP A 5 -4.76 5.97 4.23
C ASP A 5 -4.71 6.12 2.70
N TYR A 6 -4.02 5.23 1.99
CA TYR A 6 -4.20 5.14 0.55
C TYR A 6 -5.55 4.47 0.27
N PRO A 7 -6.44 5.07 -0.54
CA PRO A 7 -7.79 4.54 -0.75
C PRO A 7 -7.78 3.32 -1.70
N LEU A 8 -7.27 2.19 -1.19
CA LEU A 8 -7.03 0.96 -1.94
C LEU A 8 -7.95 -0.16 -1.46
N SER A 9 -8.97 -0.45 -2.25
CA SER A 9 -9.86 -1.61 -2.08
C SER A 9 -9.35 -2.80 -2.87
N GLY A 10 -9.60 -4.01 -2.38
CA GLY A 10 -9.16 -5.22 -3.03
C GLY A 10 -7.70 -5.61 -2.74
N LEU A 11 -7.04 -4.93 -1.79
CA LEU A 11 -5.72 -5.35 -1.32
C LEU A 11 -5.85 -6.61 -0.49
N ASN A 12 -5.08 -7.64 -0.84
CA ASN A 12 -5.10 -8.90 -0.13
C ASN A 12 -4.36 -8.81 1.22
N PHE A 13 -4.89 -9.50 2.22
CA PHE A 13 -4.21 -9.66 3.49
C PHE A 13 -4.55 -10.98 4.19
N THR A 14 -3.64 -11.43 5.05
CA THR A 14 -3.87 -12.50 6.00
C THR A 14 -3.66 -11.98 7.42
N CYS A 15 -4.36 -12.59 8.38
CA CYS A 15 -4.20 -12.32 9.80
C CYS A 15 -3.38 -13.45 10.44
N SER A 16 -2.50 -13.15 11.39
CA SER A 16 -1.61 -14.16 11.98
C SER A 16 -2.35 -15.27 12.73
N SER A 17 -3.57 -15.01 13.22
CA SER A 17 -4.43 -16.02 13.86
C SER A 17 -5.17 -16.91 12.87
N ASP A 18 -5.15 -16.60 11.57
CA ASP A 18 -5.82 -17.37 10.52
C ASP A 18 -5.04 -17.26 9.20
N THR A 19 -3.93 -17.99 9.11
CA THR A 19 -3.05 -17.97 7.94
C THR A 19 -3.58 -18.79 6.76
N LYS A 20 -4.63 -19.58 6.96
CA LYS A 20 -5.24 -20.40 5.91
C LYS A 20 -6.18 -19.62 5.00
N ASN A 21 -6.76 -18.55 5.51
CA ASN A 21 -7.70 -17.72 4.77
C ASN A 21 -7.07 -16.35 4.46
N SER A 22 -7.29 -15.88 3.25
CA SER A 22 -6.96 -14.52 2.85
C SER A 22 -8.23 -13.70 2.66
N PHE A 23 -8.12 -12.42 2.93
CA PHE A 23 -9.20 -11.45 2.83
C PHE A 23 -8.77 -10.31 1.91
N VAL A 24 -9.69 -9.45 1.54
CA VAL A 24 -9.40 -8.23 0.80
C VAL A 24 -9.93 -7.03 1.55
N THR A 25 -9.24 -5.90 1.41
CA THR A 25 -9.74 -4.62 1.90
C THR A 25 -10.97 -4.20 1.10
N THR A 26 -11.94 -3.60 1.78
CA THR A 26 -13.19 -3.12 1.15
C THR A 26 -13.44 -1.68 1.56
N PHE A 27 -13.98 -0.89 0.63
CA PHE A 27 -14.35 0.48 0.93
C PHE A 27 -15.54 0.50 1.90
N ASP A 28 -15.38 1.25 2.97
CA ASP A 28 -16.44 1.52 3.93
C ASP A 28 -16.84 3.00 3.84
N ALA A 29 -18.08 3.25 3.42
CA ALA A 29 -18.60 4.60 3.24
C ALA A 29 -18.70 5.37 4.57
N LYS A 30 -18.89 4.65 5.68
CA LYS A 30 -18.95 5.25 7.03
C LYS A 30 -17.61 5.83 7.44
N ASP A 31 -16.54 5.09 7.18
CA ASP A 31 -15.18 5.49 7.53
C ASP A 31 -14.49 6.28 6.41
N GLY A 32 -15.09 6.30 5.21
CA GLY A 32 -14.53 6.98 4.04
C GLY A 32 -13.18 6.40 3.58
N ALA A 33 -12.92 5.14 3.90
CA ALA A 33 -11.63 4.51 3.67
C ALA A 33 -11.79 3.03 3.30
N ALA A 34 -10.75 2.44 2.72
CA ALA A 34 -10.65 0.99 2.58
C ALA A 34 -10.27 0.39 3.93
N THR A 35 -11.02 -0.60 4.37
CA THR A 35 -10.86 -1.22 5.68
C THR A 35 -10.69 -2.74 5.59
N GLY A 36 -10.13 -3.32 6.64
CA GLY A 36 -10.05 -4.75 6.86
C GLY A 36 -10.15 -5.05 8.35
N ALA A 37 -10.22 -6.32 8.71
CA ALA A 37 -10.32 -6.73 10.11
C ALA A 37 -9.48 -7.97 10.39
N CYS A 38 -8.75 -7.92 11.50
CA CYS A 38 -8.07 -9.05 12.13
C CYS A 38 -8.42 -9.09 13.61
N LYS A 39 -8.08 -10.16 14.31
CA LYS A 39 -8.21 -10.22 15.77
C LYS A 39 -7.24 -9.26 16.43
N VAL A 40 -7.61 -8.78 17.60
CA VAL A 40 -6.70 -7.97 18.42
C VAL A 40 -5.42 -8.75 18.71
N GLY A 41 -4.28 -8.09 18.51
CA GLY A 41 -2.96 -8.72 18.68
C GLY A 41 -2.40 -9.40 17.43
N ASP A 42 -3.19 -9.53 16.36
CA ASP A 42 -2.71 -10.10 15.10
C ASP A 42 -1.67 -9.20 14.41
N LYS A 43 -0.80 -9.87 13.67
CA LYS A 43 -0.01 -9.24 12.61
C LYS A 43 -0.74 -9.41 11.29
N ILE A 44 -0.64 -8.41 10.42
CA ILE A 44 -1.26 -8.41 9.11
C ILE A 44 -0.18 -8.56 8.05
N THR A 45 -0.33 -9.52 7.15
CA THR A 45 0.53 -9.67 5.98
C THR A 45 -0.22 -9.23 4.74
N PHE A 46 0.30 -8.24 4.02
CA PHE A 46 -0.28 -7.71 2.79
C PHE A 46 0.36 -8.31 1.54
N PHE A 47 -0.43 -8.44 0.50
CA PHE A 47 0.03 -8.86 -0.82
C PHE A 47 -0.99 -8.47 -1.90
N ILE A 48 -0.53 -8.41 -3.15
CA ILE A 48 -1.41 -8.27 -4.31
C ILE A 48 -1.38 -9.62 -5.03
N LYS A 49 -2.49 -10.33 -4.97
CA LYS A 49 -2.61 -11.67 -5.55
C LYS A 49 -3.15 -11.59 -6.97
N GLY A 50 -2.56 -12.37 -7.87
CA GLY A 50 -3.16 -12.74 -9.14
C GLY A 50 -4.35 -13.69 -8.92
N GLU A 51 -4.85 -14.28 -9.99
CA GLU A 51 -6.03 -15.17 -9.91
C GLU A 51 -5.73 -16.49 -9.18
N LYS A 52 -4.50 -17.03 -9.35
CA LYS A 52 -4.11 -18.35 -8.82
C LYS A 52 -3.11 -18.24 -7.68
N ASP A 53 -1.81 -18.37 -7.99
CA ASP A 53 -0.76 -18.54 -6.98
C ASP A 53 0.24 -17.38 -6.93
N LYS A 54 0.34 -16.58 -7.99
CA LYS A 54 1.37 -15.55 -8.08
C LYS A 54 0.93 -14.29 -7.39
N GLN A 55 1.88 -13.61 -6.74
CA GLN A 55 1.58 -12.44 -5.95
C GLN A 55 2.78 -11.50 -5.82
N ILE A 56 2.48 -10.25 -5.55
CA ILE A 56 3.45 -9.25 -5.11
C ILE A 56 3.38 -9.21 -3.59
N ASN A 57 4.45 -9.57 -2.90
CA ASN A 57 4.49 -9.62 -1.44
C ASN A 57 4.81 -8.24 -0.87
N LEU A 58 4.00 -7.76 0.06
CA LEU A 58 4.08 -6.40 0.62
C LEU A 58 4.40 -6.36 2.11
N GLY A 59 4.81 -7.48 2.69
CA GLY A 59 5.31 -7.51 4.07
C GLY A 59 4.24 -7.61 5.14
N THR A 60 4.70 -7.59 6.39
CA THR A 60 3.89 -7.86 7.58
C THR A 60 3.98 -6.71 8.56
N LEU A 61 2.84 -6.32 9.12
CA LEU A 61 2.69 -5.25 10.11
C LEU A 61 2.10 -5.78 11.41
N ASP A 62 2.55 -5.21 12.52
CA ASP A 62 1.96 -5.41 13.83
C ASP A 62 1.06 -4.21 14.17
N LEU A 63 -0.26 -4.44 14.22
CA LEU A 63 -1.22 -3.38 14.53
C LEU A 63 -1.01 -2.74 15.91
N ASN A 64 -0.42 -3.48 16.84
CA ASN A 64 -0.17 -2.95 18.17
C ASN A 64 0.93 -1.87 18.17
N LYS A 65 1.77 -1.84 17.14
CA LYS A 65 2.84 -0.86 16.96
C LYS A 65 2.41 0.36 16.15
N ILE A 66 1.21 0.36 15.59
CA ILE A 66 0.70 1.49 14.82
C ILE A 66 0.18 2.55 15.79
N ALA A 67 0.64 3.79 15.59
CA ALA A 67 0.18 4.91 16.39
C ALA A 67 -1.33 5.13 16.23
N LYS A 68 -2.02 5.23 17.37
CA LYS A 68 -3.44 5.57 17.41
C LYS A 68 -3.57 7.00 17.90
N VAL A 69 -4.36 7.79 17.20
CA VAL A 69 -4.63 9.18 17.58
C VAL A 69 -5.53 9.22 18.81
N SER A 70 -6.44 8.27 18.93
CA SER A 70 -7.23 8.04 20.14
C SER A 70 -7.65 6.57 20.22
N THR A 71 -8.02 6.12 21.41
CA THR A 71 -8.49 4.74 21.65
C THR A 71 -9.82 4.43 20.96
N SER A 72 -10.56 5.44 20.53
CA SER A 72 -11.85 5.32 19.86
C SER A 72 -11.74 5.32 18.32
N GLN A 73 -10.55 5.66 17.78
CA GLN A 73 -10.32 5.69 16.34
C GLN A 73 -9.75 4.38 15.82
N LEU A 74 -10.07 4.06 14.56
CA LEU A 74 -9.48 2.94 13.88
C LEU A 74 -7.97 3.16 13.70
N PRO A 75 -7.14 2.12 13.87
CA PRO A 75 -5.76 2.16 13.42
C PRO A 75 -5.74 2.47 11.92
N ARG A 76 -5.04 3.54 11.56
CA ARG A 76 -4.87 3.95 10.16
C ARG A 76 -3.46 3.61 9.71
N LEU A 77 -3.36 2.82 8.66
CA LEU A 77 -2.09 2.41 8.08
C LEU A 77 -1.71 3.38 6.97
N THR A 78 -0.57 4.03 7.15
CA THR A 78 0.02 4.90 6.13
C THR A 78 0.86 4.07 5.15
N ILE A 79 1.21 4.66 4.00
CA ILE A 79 2.14 4.02 3.07
C ILE A 79 3.52 3.78 3.72
N LEU A 80 3.94 4.63 4.65
CA LEU A 80 5.18 4.43 5.41
C LEU A 80 5.06 3.27 6.41
N ASP A 81 3.90 3.04 7.00
CA ASP A 81 3.67 1.86 7.85
C ASP A 81 3.84 0.57 7.06
N ILE A 82 3.25 0.49 5.87
CA ILE A 82 3.39 -0.67 4.98
C ILE A 82 4.86 -0.83 4.56
N ALA A 83 5.52 0.26 4.18
CA ALA A 83 6.93 0.25 3.82
C ALA A 83 7.82 -0.21 4.98
N SER A 84 7.50 0.18 6.22
CA SER A 84 8.19 -0.30 7.42
C SER A 84 8.02 -1.80 7.62
N GLY A 85 6.84 -2.33 7.33
CA GLY A 85 6.58 -3.78 7.36
C GLY A 85 7.41 -4.55 6.32
N ILE A 86 7.70 -3.94 5.18
CA ILE A 86 8.54 -4.52 4.13
C ILE A 86 10.02 -4.43 4.51
N SER A 87 10.49 -3.26 4.92
CA SER A 87 11.91 -3.01 5.22
C SER A 87 12.36 -3.58 6.58
N GLY A 88 11.42 -3.79 7.50
CA GLY A 88 11.69 -4.21 8.86
C GLY A 88 12.08 -3.08 9.82
N THR A 89 12.17 -1.83 9.34
CA THR A 89 12.51 -0.67 10.15
C THR A 89 11.64 0.54 9.81
N PRO A 90 11.26 1.38 10.79
CA PRO A 90 10.54 2.61 10.51
C PRO A 90 11.42 3.61 9.74
N ALA A 91 10.78 4.50 8.99
CA ALA A 91 11.47 5.63 8.38
C ALA A 91 12.03 6.55 9.48
N LYS A 92 13.27 7.01 9.32
CA LYS A 92 13.91 7.95 10.24
C LYS A 92 13.52 9.40 9.93
N SER A 93 13.25 9.69 8.68
CA SER A 93 12.85 11.01 8.19
C SER A 93 12.09 10.85 6.87
N LEU A 94 11.27 11.82 6.53
CA LEU A 94 10.61 11.89 5.23
C LEU A 94 11.57 12.49 4.20
N ASP A 95 12.55 11.71 3.80
CA ASP A 95 13.59 12.05 2.85
C ASP A 95 13.72 10.94 1.80
N ALA A 96 13.88 11.32 0.54
CA ALA A 96 13.98 10.37 -0.56
C ALA A 96 15.20 9.43 -0.48
N SER A 97 16.20 9.76 0.33
CA SER A 97 17.37 8.92 0.58
C SER A 97 17.17 7.90 1.71
N ASP A 98 16.14 8.05 2.54
CA ASP A 98 15.82 7.10 3.60
C ASP A 98 15.42 5.74 3.01
N SER A 99 15.96 4.65 3.56
CA SER A 99 15.75 3.29 3.00
C SER A 99 14.29 2.85 3.04
N THR A 100 13.55 3.21 4.08
CA THR A 100 12.12 2.88 4.18
C THR A 100 11.26 3.79 3.30
N VAL A 101 11.62 5.06 3.17
CA VAL A 101 10.96 5.98 2.23
C VAL A 101 11.16 5.50 0.78
N LYS A 102 12.32 4.98 0.43
CA LYS A 102 12.54 4.35 -0.89
C LYS A 102 11.59 3.18 -1.15
N VAL A 103 11.33 2.35 -0.15
CA VAL A 103 10.33 1.28 -0.25
C VAL A 103 8.93 1.86 -0.46
N ALA A 104 8.56 2.90 0.27
CA ALA A 104 7.29 3.60 0.09
C ALA A 104 7.15 4.19 -1.32
N MET A 105 8.23 4.75 -1.88
CA MET A 105 8.26 5.24 -3.26
C MET A 105 8.01 4.12 -4.27
N ARG A 106 8.59 2.94 -4.07
CA ARG A 106 8.34 1.76 -4.91
C ARG A 106 6.90 1.28 -4.82
N LEU A 107 6.32 1.26 -3.63
CA LEU A 107 4.88 1.02 -3.44
C LEU A 107 4.02 2.04 -4.18
N ALA A 108 4.35 3.32 -4.05
CA ALA A 108 3.64 4.40 -4.73
C ALA A 108 3.69 4.21 -6.25
N LYS A 109 4.85 3.86 -6.82
CA LYS A 109 4.98 3.56 -8.25
C LYS A 109 4.07 2.42 -8.70
N ILE A 110 3.97 1.34 -7.91
CA ILE A 110 3.09 0.21 -8.21
C ILE A 110 1.63 0.63 -8.20
N LEU A 111 1.19 1.32 -7.15
CA LEU A 111 -0.20 1.75 -6.99
C LEU A 111 -0.60 2.77 -8.06
N GLN A 112 0.27 3.73 -8.34
CA GLN A 112 0.02 4.73 -9.38
C GLN A 112 0.04 4.10 -10.79
N ALA A 113 0.91 3.14 -11.05
CA ALA A 113 0.93 2.40 -12.32
C ALA A 113 -0.37 1.61 -12.52
N LEU A 114 -0.88 0.96 -11.48
CA LEU A 114 -2.19 0.28 -11.53
C LEU A 114 -3.31 1.27 -11.83
N ALA A 115 -3.31 2.41 -11.17
CA ALA A 115 -4.33 3.45 -11.36
C ALA A 115 -4.28 4.04 -12.78
N LEU A 116 -3.08 4.32 -13.30
CA LEU A 116 -2.88 4.82 -14.67
C LEU A 116 -3.34 3.79 -15.72
N GLN A 117 -2.96 2.52 -15.54
CA GLN A 117 -3.30 1.44 -16.47
C GLN A 117 -4.82 1.23 -16.57
N ASN A 118 -5.55 1.45 -15.50
CA ASN A 118 -6.98 1.24 -15.43
C ASN A 118 -7.80 2.54 -15.61
N GLY A 119 -7.14 3.63 -15.99
CA GLY A 119 -7.81 4.90 -16.27
C GLY A 119 -8.36 5.62 -15.04
N GLY A 120 -7.95 5.22 -13.84
CA GLY A 120 -8.38 5.85 -12.58
C GLY A 120 -7.77 7.23 -12.35
N ILE A 121 -6.58 7.46 -12.88
CA ILE A 121 -5.88 8.74 -12.85
C ILE A 121 -5.29 9.05 -14.22
N ALA A 122 -5.09 10.32 -14.52
CA ALA A 122 -4.42 10.78 -15.73
C ALA A 122 -2.97 11.23 -15.46
N ASP A 123 -2.71 11.71 -14.25
CA ASP A 123 -1.40 12.18 -13.82
C ASP A 123 -0.82 11.20 -12.77
N PRO A 124 0.48 10.81 -12.88
CA PRO A 124 1.10 9.89 -11.94
C PRO A 124 1.12 10.37 -10.48
N THR A 125 0.92 11.66 -10.23
CA THR A 125 0.91 12.22 -8.87
C THR A 125 -0.50 12.34 -8.28
N ASP A 126 -1.55 12.08 -9.06
CA ASP A 126 -2.92 12.10 -8.56
C ASP A 126 -3.17 10.93 -7.61
N ILE A 127 -3.94 11.20 -6.56
CA ILE A 127 -4.37 10.17 -5.61
C ILE A 127 -5.89 10.02 -5.74
N GLN A 128 -6.31 8.89 -6.27
CA GLN A 128 -7.70 8.52 -6.43
C GLN A 128 -7.95 7.15 -5.79
N ALA A 129 -9.20 6.88 -5.44
CA ALA A 129 -9.58 5.55 -4.97
C ALA A 129 -9.23 4.50 -6.03
N LEU A 130 -8.50 3.48 -5.63
CA LEU A 130 -8.11 2.36 -6.47
C LEU A 130 -8.81 1.10 -5.99
N TYR A 131 -9.44 0.39 -6.92
CA TYR A 131 -10.03 -0.92 -6.66
C TYR A 131 -9.33 -1.99 -7.51
N ILE A 132 -8.70 -2.96 -6.85
CA ILE A 132 -8.08 -4.11 -7.52
C ILE A 132 -9.20 -5.09 -7.85
N THR A 133 -9.57 -5.13 -9.14
CA THR A 133 -10.67 -5.96 -9.66
C THR A 133 -10.22 -7.39 -9.95
N ASP A 134 -11.17 -8.30 -10.12
CA ASP A 134 -10.89 -9.67 -10.54
C ASP A 134 -10.24 -9.71 -11.92
N GLN A 135 -10.60 -8.80 -12.83
CA GLN A 135 -9.97 -8.72 -14.15
C GLN A 135 -8.49 -8.34 -14.06
N MET A 136 -8.14 -7.39 -13.19
CA MET A 136 -6.73 -7.06 -12.93
C MET A 136 -5.95 -8.28 -12.42
N ARG A 137 -6.56 -9.11 -11.57
CA ARG A 137 -5.93 -10.33 -11.04
C ARG A 137 -5.70 -11.36 -12.14
N VAL A 138 -6.62 -11.49 -13.09
CA VAL A 138 -6.45 -12.36 -14.26
C VAL A 138 -5.23 -11.90 -15.09
N ASP A 139 -5.12 -10.61 -15.31
CA ASP A 139 -4.00 -10.04 -16.07
C ASP A 139 -2.66 -10.23 -15.33
N LEU A 140 -2.67 -10.06 -14.01
CA LEU A 140 -1.49 -10.29 -13.16
C LEU A 140 -1.08 -11.78 -13.14
N GLU A 141 -2.00 -12.70 -13.27
CA GLU A 141 -1.70 -14.15 -13.24
C GLU A 141 -0.92 -14.65 -14.45
N ARG A 142 -0.91 -13.91 -15.55
CA ARG A 142 -0.13 -14.26 -16.76
C ARG A 142 1.38 -14.19 -16.55
N ILE A 143 1.82 -13.79 -15.38
CA ILE A 143 3.20 -13.54 -15.07
C ILE A 143 3.87 -14.78 -14.50
N SER A 144 5.14 -14.98 -14.87
CA SER A 144 5.87 -16.22 -14.60
C SER A 144 6.33 -16.40 -13.17
N GLN A 145 6.43 -15.34 -12.36
CA GLN A 145 6.96 -15.41 -11.00
C GLN A 145 6.34 -14.36 -10.09
N SER A 146 6.24 -14.72 -8.81
CA SER A 146 5.89 -13.79 -7.74
C SER A 146 7.03 -12.80 -7.46
N ILE A 147 6.68 -11.63 -6.93
CA ILE A 147 7.66 -10.65 -6.44
C ILE A 147 7.87 -10.88 -4.95
N PRO A 148 9.07 -11.27 -4.50
CA PRO A 148 9.34 -11.46 -3.09
C PRO A 148 9.42 -10.10 -2.37
N GLN A 149 9.11 -10.11 -1.07
CA GLN A 149 9.16 -8.92 -0.22
C GLN A 149 10.53 -8.25 -0.24
N ASP A 150 11.61 -9.03 -0.18
CA ASP A 150 12.97 -8.52 -0.11
C ASP A 150 13.43 -7.80 -1.39
N ALA A 151 12.76 -8.01 -2.52
CA ALA A 151 13.05 -7.28 -3.75
C ALA A 151 12.83 -5.77 -3.60
N PHE A 152 11.91 -5.35 -2.73
CA PHE A 152 11.68 -3.93 -2.43
C PHE A 152 12.85 -3.25 -1.73
N VAL A 153 13.74 -4.02 -1.12
CA VAL A 153 14.85 -3.52 -0.28
C VAL A 153 16.20 -3.79 -0.93
N ASN A 154 16.39 -4.97 -1.51
CA ASN A 154 17.70 -5.49 -1.88
C ASN A 154 18.06 -5.32 -3.35
N THR A 155 17.27 -4.59 -4.12
CA THR A 155 17.52 -4.33 -5.54
C THR A 155 17.82 -2.87 -5.81
N ALA A 156 18.67 -2.60 -6.80
CA ALA A 156 18.80 -1.25 -7.35
C ALA A 156 17.53 -0.86 -8.11
N ASP A 157 17.28 0.44 -8.30
CA ASP A 157 16.06 0.95 -8.95
C ASP A 157 15.83 0.34 -10.34
N ALA A 158 16.88 0.25 -11.16
CA ALA A 158 16.79 -0.32 -12.50
C ALA A 158 16.44 -1.82 -12.46
N ASP A 159 17.01 -2.55 -11.52
CA ASP A 159 16.75 -3.99 -11.36
C ASP A 159 15.34 -4.24 -10.83
N PHE A 160 14.87 -3.42 -9.89
CA PHE A 160 13.49 -3.50 -9.41
C PHE A 160 12.49 -3.21 -10.53
N GLU A 161 12.74 -2.19 -11.34
CA GLU A 161 11.90 -1.86 -12.49
C GLU A 161 11.81 -3.01 -13.48
N LEU A 162 12.93 -3.68 -13.80
CA LEU A 162 12.94 -4.86 -14.65
C LEU A 162 12.19 -6.04 -14.04
N LEU A 163 12.32 -6.24 -12.73
CA LEU A 163 11.66 -7.33 -12.02
C LEU A 163 10.14 -7.15 -12.00
N ILE A 164 9.67 -5.92 -11.81
CA ILE A 164 8.24 -5.60 -11.74
C ILE A 164 7.60 -5.44 -13.14
N LYS A 165 8.38 -5.20 -14.18
CA LYS A 165 7.89 -4.90 -15.53
C LYS A 165 6.90 -5.92 -16.10
N PRO A 166 7.07 -7.25 -15.91
CA PRO A 166 6.06 -8.21 -16.33
C PRO A 166 4.70 -8.01 -15.64
N TRP A 167 4.69 -7.50 -14.40
CA TRP A 167 3.49 -7.19 -13.65
C TRP A 167 2.91 -5.84 -14.02
N LEU A 168 3.76 -4.82 -13.98
CA LEU A 168 3.39 -3.42 -14.14
C LEU A 168 4.57 -2.63 -14.72
N ASN A 169 4.30 -1.80 -15.69
CA ASN A 169 5.30 -0.85 -16.17
C ASN A 169 5.31 0.39 -15.25
N ILE A 170 6.33 0.47 -14.40
CA ILE A 170 6.54 1.62 -13.50
C ILE A 170 7.52 2.65 -14.06
N SER A 171 8.06 2.43 -15.27
CA SER A 171 9.07 3.30 -15.87
C SER A 171 8.58 4.72 -16.17
N ASN A 172 7.26 4.89 -16.31
CA ASN A 172 6.65 6.19 -16.56
C ASN A 172 6.50 7.07 -15.31
N ILE A 173 6.85 6.54 -14.13
CA ILE A 173 6.74 7.26 -12.86
C ILE A 173 8.15 7.51 -12.34
N THR A 174 8.53 8.78 -12.27
CA THR A 174 9.87 9.18 -11.78
C THR A 174 9.96 9.05 -10.27
N ASN A 175 11.19 9.04 -9.75
CA ASN A 175 11.42 9.07 -8.29
C ASN A 175 10.83 10.33 -7.65
N GLU A 176 10.95 11.48 -8.32
CA GLU A 176 10.37 12.74 -7.86
C GLU A 176 8.84 12.66 -7.75
N GLN A 177 8.19 12.09 -8.74
CA GLN A 177 6.73 11.87 -8.73
C GLN A 177 6.33 10.91 -7.61
N ALA A 178 7.04 9.80 -7.45
CA ALA A 178 6.79 8.82 -6.38
C ALA A 178 6.98 9.45 -4.99
N PHE A 179 8.04 10.22 -4.80
CA PHE A 179 8.29 10.94 -3.54
C PHE A 179 7.22 11.99 -3.27
N SER A 180 6.79 12.72 -4.29
CA SER A 180 5.67 13.67 -4.18
C SER A 180 4.39 12.99 -3.71
N THR A 181 4.08 11.81 -4.26
CA THR A 181 2.92 11.01 -3.85
C THR A 181 3.03 10.57 -2.39
N VAL A 182 4.18 10.04 -1.97
CA VAL A 182 4.42 9.65 -0.58
C VAL A 182 4.28 10.84 0.35
N SER A 183 4.87 11.98 0.01
CA SER A 183 4.80 13.21 0.83
C SER A 183 3.36 13.71 0.96
N MET A 184 2.59 13.69 -0.14
CA MET A 184 1.19 14.10 -0.15
C MET A 184 0.34 13.19 0.71
N LEU A 185 0.53 11.87 0.63
CA LEU A 185 -0.17 10.89 1.45
C LEU A 185 0.14 11.10 2.93
N MET A 186 1.39 11.38 3.29
CA MET A 186 1.77 11.66 4.67
C MET A 186 1.17 12.98 5.18
N ASN A 187 1.08 13.99 4.34
CA ASN A 187 0.41 15.26 4.69
C ASN A 187 -1.10 15.05 4.91
N ILE A 188 -1.75 14.24 4.07
CA ILE A 188 -3.16 13.88 4.24
C ILE A 188 -3.36 13.11 5.56
N SER A 189 -2.50 12.14 5.86
CA SER A 189 -2.55 11.37 7.11
C SER A 189 -2.40 12.26 8.33
N ASN A 190 -1.47 13.19 8.31
CA ASN A 190 -1.26 14.16 9.38
C ASN A 190 -2.46 15.11 9.51
N ALA A 191 -3.01 15.59 8.41
CA ALA A 191 -4.20 16.43 8.37
C ALA A 191 -5.46 15.68 8.83
N GLY A 192 -5.54 14.36 8.59
CA GLY A 192 -6.63 13.50 9.01
C GLY A 192 -6.86 13.49 10.53
N VAL A 193 -5.83 13.80 11.32
CA VAL A 193 -5.93 13.99 12.77
C VAL A 193 -6.87 15.16 13.11
N TYR A 194 -7.00 16.14 12.22
CA TYR A 194 -7.80 17.35 12.36
C TYR A 194 -9.10 17.34 11.53
N GLN A 195 -9.42 16.22 10.89
CA GLN A 195 -10.60 16.10 10.02
C GLN A 195 -11.93 16.55 10.65
N PRO A 196 -12.20 16.34 11.96
CA PRO A 196 -13.42 16.84 12.58
C PRO A 196 -13.58 18.35 12.50
N GLU A 197 -12.48 19.09 12.44
CA GLU A 197 -12.49 20.55 12.33
C GLU A 197 -12.71 21.01 10.89
N PHE A 198 -12.27 20.25 9.91
CA PHE A 198 -12.42 20.56 8.48
C PHE A 198 -13.74 20.09 7.88
N SER A 199 -14.39 19.10 8.47
CA SER A 199 -15.66 18.59 7.98
C SER A 199 -16.86 19.53 8.29
N LEU A 200 -16.62 20.65 8.96
CA LEU A 200 -17.62 21.68 9.27
C LEU A 200 -17.64 22.81 8.23
N PHE A 201 -16.80 22.77 7.24
CA PHE A 201 -16.72 23.72 6.16
C PHE A 201 -16.99 23.04 4.79
#